data_e384f2d759477738fa54ba23fa65a6a0
#
_entry.id   e384f2d759477738fa54ba23fa65a6a0
#
_cell.length_a   1.000
_cell.length_b   1.000
_cell.length_c   1.000
_cell.angle_alpha   90.00
_cell.angle_beta   90.00
_cell.angle_gamma   90.00
#
_symmetry.space_group_name_H-M   'P 1'
#
loop_
_entity.id
_entity.type
_entity.pdbx_description
1 polymer ?
#
loop_
_entity_poly.entity_id
_entity_poly.type
_entity_poly.pdbx_seq_one_letter_code
_entity_poly.pdbx_strand_id
1 'polypeptide(L)' 'MTTKVILYFPSDATDKAVTYDLVKRYDLRINILRAEIEAGRSGSLLVELTGEEPMVREGVAYLERNGVTV' A
#
# COMPACT_ATOMS: atom_id res chain seq x y z
N MET A 1 7.54 -12.95 -5.99
CA MET A 1 6.29 -13.15 -5.24
C MET A 1 5.27 -12.11 -5.67
N THR A 2 4.05 -12.51 -5.88
CA THR A 2 2.92 -11.61 -6.14
C THR A 2 1.83 -11.91 -5.11
N THR A 3 1.34 -10.90 -4.43
CA THR A 3 0.26 -11.06 -3.48
C THR A 3 -0.79 -9.98 -3.69
N LYS A 4 -2.05 -10.36 -3.54
CA LYS A 4 -3.18 -9.45 -3.66
C LYS A 4 -3.62 -9.06 -2.26
N VAL A 5 -3.69 -7.76 -2.00
CA VAL A 5 -4.07 -7.24 -0.69
C VAL A 5 -5.06 -6.09 -0.83
N ILE A 6 -5.85 -5.89 0.20
CA ILE A 6 -6.70 -4.73 0.31
C ILE A 6 -6.08 -3.82 1.37
N LEU A 7 -5.86 -2.57 1.00
CA LEU A 7 -5.27 -1.57 1.88
C LEU A 7 -6.37 -0.62 2.33
N TYR A 8 -6.53 -0.46 3.63
CA TYR A 8 -7.49 0.47 4.21
C TYR A 8 -6.75 1.67 4.79
N PHE A 9 -7.10 2.85 4.30
CA PHE A 9 -6.47 4.11 4.70
C PHE A 9 -7.44 4.88 5.60
N PRO A 10 -7.04 5.21 6.83
CA PRO A 10 -7.82 6.18 7.62
C PRO A 10 -7.70 7.57 6.99
N SER A 11 -8.59 8.48 7.37
CA SER A 11 -8.66 9.81 6.75
C SER A 11 -7.36 10.60 6.85
N ASP A 12 -6.56 10.40 7.89
CA ASP A 12 -5.29 11.11 8.10
C ASP A 12 -4.11 10.46 7.37
N ALA A 13 -4.33 9.34 6.68
CA ALA A 13 -3.28 8.66 5.92
C ALA A 13 -3.48 8.73 4.40
N THR A 14 -4.61 9.25 3.92
CA THR A 14 -4.91 9.27 2.48
C THR A 14 -4.05 10.23 1.69
N ASP A 15 -3.41 11.20 2.34
CA ASP A 15 -2.52 12.15 1.69
C ASP A 15 -1.04 11.76 1.77
N LYS A 16 -0.73 10.61 2.34
CA LYS A 16 0.66 10.12 2.43
C LYS A 16 1.03 9.37 1.15
N ALA A 17 2.24 9.60 0.67
CA ALA A 17 2.74 8.99 -0.57
C ALA A 17 3.26 7.57 -0.32
N VAL A 18 2.45 6.71 0.31
CA VAL A 18 2.91 5.36 0.69
C VAL A 18 3.16 4.47 -0.52
N THR A 19 2.38 4.62 -1.59
CA THR A 19 2.59 3.83 -2.81
C THR A 19 3.92 4.17 -3.45
N TYR A 20 4.28 5.44 -3.49
CA TYR A 20 5.58 5.87 -3.97
C TYR A 20 6.70 5.26 -3.13
N ASP A 21 6.56 5.29 -1.81
CA ASP A 21 7.56 4.75 -0.90
C ASP A 21 7.74 3.25 -1.07
N LEU A 22 6.67 2.51 -1.31
CA LEU A 22 6.76 1.08 -1.59
C LEU A 22 7.61 0.80 -2.83
N VAL A 23 7.40 1.56 -3.87
CA VAL A 23 8.17 1.41 -5.12
C VAL A 23 9.64 1.78 -4.89
N LYS A 24 9.89 2.92 -4.26
CA LYS A 24 11.24 3.45 -4.11
C LYS A 24 12.08 2.71 -3.09
N ARG A 25 11.50 2.40 -1.92
CA ARG A 25 12.25 1.81 -0.81
C ARG A 25 12.32 0.29 -0.86
N TYR A 26 11.27 -0.33 -1.36
CA TYR A 26 11.15 -1.79 -1.29
C TYR A 26 11.18 -2.45 -2.65
N ASP A 27 11.37 -1.65 -3.71
CA ASP A 27 11.46 -2.13 -5.10
C ASP A 27 10.24 -3.01 -5.47
N LEU A 28 9.06 -2.58 -5.04
CA LEU A 28 7.83 -3.30 -5.33
C LEU A 28 7.15 -2.75 -6.57
N ARG A 29 6.53 -3.65 -7.33
CA ARG A 29 5.61 -3.29 -8.40
C ARG A 29 4.22 -3.31 -7.83
N ILE A 30 3.44 -2.26 -8.10
CA ILE A 30 2.09 -2.14 -7.59
C ILE A 30 1.14 -2.05 -8.78
N ASN A 31 0.21 -3.00 -8.85
CA ASN A 31 -0.87 -2.96 -9.81
C ASN A 31 -2.16 -2.65 -9.06
N ILE A 32 -2.75 -1.50 -9.32
CA ILE A 32 -3.98 -1.09 -8.65
C ILE A 32 -5.16 -1.65 -9.44
N LEU A 33 -5.91 -2.54 -8.80
CA LEU A 33 -7.07 -3.19 -9.42
C LEU A 33 -8.35 -2.41 -9.15
N ARG A 34 -8.43 -1.76 -8.00
CA ARG A 34 -9.59 -0.94 -7.62
C ARG A 34 -9.16 0.09 -6.61
N ALA A 35 -9.65 1.32 -6.75
CA ALA A 35 -9.34 2.40 -5.83
C ALA A 35 -10.62 3.14 -5.43
N GLU A 36 -10.79 3.34 -4.13
CA GLU A 36 -11.87 4.13 -3.56
C GLU A 36 -11.26 5.07 -2.54
N ILE A 37 -10.54 6.09 -3.03
CA ILE A 37 -9.81 7.04 -2.19
C ILE A 37 -10.18 8.46 -2.56
N GLU A 38 -10.46 9.25 -1.52
CA GLU A 38 -10.63 10.69 -1.59
C GLU A 38 -9.72 11.34 -0.54
N ALA A 39 -9.02 12.40 -0.91
CA ALA A 39 -8.15 13.11 0.02
C ALA A 39 -8.96 13.60 1.23
N GLY A 40 -8.40 13.38 2.43
CA GLY A 40 -9.04 13.79 3.69
C GLY A 40 -10.16 12.87 4.17
N ARG A 41 -10.42 11.76 3.46
CA ARG A 41 -11.40 10.75 3.85
C ARG A 41 -10.76 9.39 3.91
N SER A 42 -11.38 8.46 4.65
CA SER A 42 -10.94 7.07 4.62
C SER A 42 -11.16 6.48 3.22
N GLY A 43 -10.34 5.52 2.86
CA GLY A 43 -10.47 4.90 1.56
C GLY A 43 -9.82 3.53 1.51
N SER A 44 -9.91 2.89 0.36
CA SER A 44 -9.32 1.56 0.16
C SER A 44 -8.71 1.42 -1.22
N LEU A 45 -7.69 0.55 -1.29
CA LEU A 45 -7.08 0.13 -2.54
C LEU A 45 -7.03 -1.39 -2.58
N LEU A 46 -7.48 -1.98 -3.67
CA LEU A 46 -7.21 -3.37 -3.97
C LEU A 46 -6.03 -3.41 -4.91
N VAL A 47 -4.92 -4.00 -4.49
CA VAL A 47 -3.67 -3.99 -5.24
C VAL A 47 -3.04 -5.37 -5.30
N GLU A 48 -2.23 -5.56 -6.33
CA GLU A 48 -1.28 -6.67 -6.40
C GLU A 48 0.11 -6.10 -6.18
N LEU A 49 0.82 -6.67 -5.21
CA LEU A 49 2.21 -6.31 -4.91
C LEU A 49 3.10 -7.40 -5.44
N THR A 50 4.09 -7.03 -6.24
CA THR A 50 5.05 -7.98 -6.81
C THR A 50 6.46 -7.52 -6.48
N GLY A 51 7.27 -8.45 -6.00
CA GLY A 51 8.66 -8.22 -5.67
C GLY A 51 9.26 -9.43 -4.99
N GLU A 52 10.48 -9.29 -4.50
CA GLU A 52 11.11 -10.34 -3.71
C GLU A 52 10.37 -10.49 -2.38
N GLU A 53 10.21 -11.72 -1.92
CA GLU A 53 9.41 -12.01 -0.74
C GLU A 53 9.79 -11.17 0.49
N PRO A 54 11.08 -11.01 0.86
CA PRO A 54 11.43 -10.16 1.99
C PRO A 54 10.98 -8.70 1.81
N MET A 55 11.06 -8.20 0.59
CA MET A 55 10.67 -6.82 0.29
C MET A 55 9.15 -6.64 0.36
N VAL A 56 8.39 -7.63 -0.09
CA VAL A 56 6.92 -7.59 0.05
C VAL A 56 6.53 -7.56 1.53
N ARG A 57 7.17 -8.40 2.35
CA ARG A 57 6.88 -8.43 3.79
C ARG A 57 7.24 -7.12 4.49
N GLU A 58 8.41 -6.56 4.17
CA GLU A 58 8.84 -5.29 4.75
C GLU A 58 7.99 -4.13 4.28
N GLY A 59 7.55 -4.17 3.03
CA GLY A 59 6.63 -3.15 2.50
C GLY A 59 5.29 -3.16 3.21
N VAL A 60 4.73 -4.35 3.46
CA VAL A 60 3.49 -4.48 4.23
C VAL A 60 3.67 -3.95 5.65
N ALA A 61 4.78 -4.29 6.30
CA ALA A 61 5.07 -3.78 7.64
C ALA A 61 5.22 -2.25 7.65
N TYR A 62 5.82 -1.70 6.61
CA TYR A 62 5.93 -0.25 6.45
C TYR A 62 4.55 0.40 6.36
N LEU A 63 3.64 -0.18 5.57
CA LEU A 63 2.28 0.33 5.46
C LEU A 63 1.59 0.34 6.82
N GLU A 64 1.72 -0.74 7.57
CA GLU A 64 1.10 -0.85 8.90
C GLU A 64 1.67 0.17 9.88
N ARG A 65 2.97 0.41 9.84
CA ARG A 65 3.61 1.44 10.67
C ARG A 65 3.13 2.85 10.33
N ASN A 66 2.65 3.06 9.12
CA ASN A 66 2.15 4.35 8.65
C ASN A 66 0.63 4.47 8.73
N GLY A 67 0.00 3.58 9.48
CA GLY A 67 -1.42 3.67 9.75
C GLY A 67 -2.33 3.04 8.71
N VAL A 68 -1.78 2.32 7.75
CA VAL A 68 -2.58 1.60 6.75
C VAL A 68 -2.86 0.19 7.25
N THR A 69 -4.12 -0.21 7.22
CA THR A 69 -4.51 -1.59 7.58
C THR A 69 -4.45 -2.46 6.33
N VAL A 70 -3.77 -3.57 6.45
CA VAL A 70 -3.59 -4.50 5.33
C VAL A 70 -4.44 -5.75 5.51
#